data_7524ef0cb317f05895d239f135bd6cef
#
_entry.id   7524ef0cb317f05895d239f135bd6cef
#
_cell.length_a   1.000
_cell.length_b   1.000
_cell.length_c   1.000
_cell.angle_alpha   90.00
_cell.angle_beta   90.00
_cell.angle_gamma   90.00
#
_symmetry.space_group_name_H-M   'P 1'
#
loop_
_entity.id
_entity.type
_entity.pdbx_description
1 polymer ?
#
loop_
_entity_poly.entity_id
_entity_poly.type
_entity_poly.pdbx_seq_one_letter_code
_entity_poly.pdbx_strand_id
1 'polypeptide(L)'
;MNKLYKTLLCIVFALSLSAVQSHDLEKAISSSDRSATNITRDVSRHPHETLTFFGIESNMTVVELSPGGGWYTEILANYIHYPGTLIAAHFNPELGDYYAKSRKKFNNKIDSNPMYGRVELVNLDSELAESNSIDAVITFRNLHNWLGPQMDSIFLNSYKALKPGGIFGVVEHRAKPGTSLEIMKKSGYVTEALAIEIATKHGFQLVSKSEINANPNDTKDYKKGVWTLPPTFRLKEEDRQKYVAIGESDRMTLLFTKPKHQ
;
A
#
# COMPACT_ATOMS: atom_id res chain seq x y z
N MET A 1 -28.03 40.09 3.27
CA MET A 1 -26.95 40.03 2.27
C MET A 1 -25.63 39.39 2.82
N ASN A 2 -25.34 39.47 4.12
CA ASN A 2 -24.02 39.02 4.65
C ASN A 2 -23.83 37.51 4.85
N LYS A 3 -24.87 36.70 4.79
CA LYS A 3 -24.72 35.22 4.95
C LYS A 3 -24.30 34.49 3.66
N LEU A 4 -24.65 35.00 2.48
CA LEU A 4 -24.31 34.38 1.21
C LEU A 4 -22.82 34.50 0.88
N TYR A 5 -22.19 35.62 1.20
CA TYR A 5 -20.76 35.83 0.96
C TYR A 5 -19.84 34.96 1.86
N LYS A 6 -20.29 34.66 3.11
CA LYS A 6 -19.48 33.76 3.99
C LYS A 6 -19.48 32.32 3.50
N THR A 7 -20.60 31.84 2.94
CA THR A 7 -20.67 30.44 2.43
C THR A 7 -19.88 30.29 1.13
N LEU A 8 -19.88 31.30 0.27
CA LEU A 8 -19.12 31.25 -1.00
C LEU A 8 -17.60 31.29 -0.75
N LEU A 9 -17.13 32.03 0.25
CA LEU A 9 -15.71 32.13 0.60
C LEU A 9 -15.16 30.80 1.17
N CYS A 10 -15.96 30.06 1.96
CA CYS A 10 -15.55 28.75 2.47
C CYS A 10 -15.45 27.68 1.37
N ILE A 11 -16.33 27.72 0.36
CA ILE A 11 -16.33 26.76 -0.76
C ILE A 11 -15.10 26.99 -1.65
N VAL A 12 -14.76 28.24 -1.94
CA VAL A 12 -13.58 28.57 -2.77
C VAL A 12 -12.28 28.21 -2.06
N PHE A 13 -12.20 28.36 -0.73
CA PHE A 13 -11.01 28.01 0.04
C PHE A 13 -10.80 26.49 0.12
N ALA A 14 -11.88 25.72 0.31
CA ALA A 14 -11.80 24.25 0.33
C ALA A 14 -11.38 23.65 -1.03
N LEU A 15 -11.87 24.22 -2.14
CA LEU A 15 -11.48 23.80 -3.49
C LEU A 15 -10.02 24.10 -3.81
N SER A 16 -9.48 25.23 -3.32
CA SER A 16 -8.07 25.57 -3.55
C SER A 16 -7.10 24.67 -2.76
N LEU A 17 -7.46 24.24 -1.54
CA LEU A 17 -6.64 23.28 -0.78
C LEU A 17 -6.59 21.91 -1.46
N SER A 18 -7.72 21.42 -1.94
CA SER A 18 -7.77 20.12 -2.62
C SER A 18 -6.94 20.11 -3.91
N ALA A 19 -6.94 21.21 -4.65
CA ALA A 19 -6.14 21.35 -5.87
C ALA A 19 -4.63 21.40 -5.60
N VAL A 20 -4.20 22.06 -4.52
CA VAL A 20 -2.78 22.12 -4.12
C VAL A 20 -2.28 20.74 -3.70
N GLN A 21 -3.05 19.99 -2.92
CA GLN A 21 -2.68 18.66 -2.47
C GLN A 21 -2.57 17.67 -3.65
N SER A 22 -3.52 17.70 -4.58
CA SER A 22 -3.48 16.89 -5.80
C SER A 22 -2.23 17.18 -6.63
N HIS A 23 -1.87 18.45 -6.77
CA HIS A 23 -0.70 18.86 -7.54
C HIS A 23 0.64 18.35 -6.94
N ASP A 24 0.78 18.37 -5.62
CA ASP A 24 1.97 17.86 -4.95
C ASP A 24 2.13 16.34 -5.11
N LEU A 25 1.05 15.58 -5.05
CA LEU A 25 1.07 14.12 -5.27
C LEU A 25 1.43 13.79 -6.72
N GLU A 26 0.86 14.48 -7.70
CA GLU A 26 1.20 14.32 -9.11
C GLU A 26 2.67 14.61 -9.38
N LYS A 27 3.23 15.64 -8.74
CA LYS A 27 4.65 15.98 -8.82
C LYS A 27 5.51 14.87 -8.23
N ALA A 28 5.12 14.29 -7.10
CA ALA A 28 5.84 13.17 -6.49
C ALA A 28 5.80 11.91 -7.38
N ILE A 29 4.67 11.64 -8.04
CA ILE A 29 4.50 10.51 -8.96
C ILE A 29 5.31 10.72 -10.24
N SER A 30 5.38 11.93 -10.77
CA SER A 30 6.14 12.27 -11.98
C SER A 30 7.63 12.59 -11.74
N SER A 31 8.11 12.45 -10.49
CA SER A 31 9.48 12.79 -10.12
C SER A 31 10.51 12.01 -10.93
N SER A 32 11.54 12.71 -11.43
CA SER A 32 12.71 12.13 -12.10
C SER A 32 13.59 11.30 -11.17
N ASP A 33 13.40 11.41 -9.84
CA ASP A 33 14.11 10.60 -8.85
C ASP A 33 13.59 9.16 -8.78
N ARG A 34 12.42 8.90 -9.37
CA ARG A 34 11.87 7.56 -9.48
C ARG A 34 12.54 6.76 -10.59
N SER A 35 12.73 5.47 -10.37
CA SER A 35 13.30 4.60 -11.40
C SER A 35 12.33 4.43 -12.60
N ALA A 36 12.87 4.52 -13.82
CA ALA A 36 12.08 4.41 -15.04
C ALA A 36 11.28 3.10 -15.11
N THR A 37 11.86 1.99 -14.64
CA THR A 37 11.17 0.68 -14.56
C THR A 37 9.98 0.66 -13.60
N ASN A 38 9.96 1.53 -12.60
CA ASN A 38 8.82 1.68 -11.69
C ASN A 38 7.76 2.58 -12.31
N ILE A 39 8.15 3.68 -12.96
CA ILE A 39 7.23 4.61 -13.64
C ILE A 39 6.41 3.89 -14.72
N THR A 40 7.01 3.00 -15.52
CA THR A 40 6.28 2.24 -16.56
C THR A 40 5.12 1.40 -16.02
N ARG A 41 5.08 1.17 -14.69
CA ARG A 41 4.04 0.38 -14.04
C ARG A 41 2.93 1.21 -13.40
N ASP A 42 3.03 2.55 -13.46
CA ASP A 42 2.00 3.44 -12.89
C ASP A 42 0.65 3.21 -13.53
N VAL A 43 0.63 2.98 -14.85
CA VAL A 43 -0.58 2.64 -15.63
C VAL A 43 -1.31 1.39 -15.12
N SER A 44 -0.63 0.46 -14.46
CA SER A 44 -1.23 -0.74 -13.86
C SER A 44 -1.46 -0.63 -12.37
N ARG A 45 -0.96 0.41 -11.71
CA ARG A 45 -0.98 0.55 -10.24
C ARG A 45 -1.72 1.76 -9.75
N HIS A 46 -2.08 2.67 -10.65
CA HIS A 46 -2.91 3.85 -10.39
C HIS A 46 -2.52 4.57 -9.09
N PRO A 47 -1.22 5.00 -8.94
CA PRO A 47 -0.73 5.49 -7.65
C PRO A 47 -1.46 6.74 -7.17
N HIS A 48 -1.82 7.65 -8.09
CA HIS A 48 -2.53 8.87 -7.75
C HIS A 48 -3.90 8.55 -7.15
N GLU A 49 -4.70 7.77 -7.87
CA GLU A 49 -6.05 7.39 -7.48
C GLU A 49 -6.03 6.54 -6.19
N THR A 50 -5.05 5.66 -6.06
CA THR A 50 -4.91 4.77 -4.88
C THR A 50 -4.57 5.56 -3.62
N LEU A 51 -3.56 6.45 -3.68
CA LEU A 51 -3.16 7.25 -2.52
C LEU A 51 -4.21 8.30 -2.16
N THR A 52 -4.90 8.87 -3.18
CA THR A 52 -6.05 9.77 -2.97
C THR A 52 -7.23 9.03 -2.33
N PHE A 53 -7.55 7.82 -2.78
CA PHE A 53 -8.60 6.99 -2.17
C PHE A 53 -8.29 6.65 -0.70
N PHE A 54 -7.03 6.43 -0.36
CA PHE A 54 -6.61 6.23 1.03
C PHE A 54 -6.57 7.53 1.83
N GLY A 55 -6.67 8.69 1.20
CA GLY A 55 -6.61 9.98 1.88
C GLY A 55 -5.21 10.29 2.44
N ILE A 56 -4.14 9.84 1.77
CA ILE A 56 -2.78 10.14 2.18
C ILE A 56 -2.44 11.59 1.89
N GLU A 57 -2.01 12.31 2.91
CA GLU A 57 -1.58 13.70 2.84
C GLU A 57 -0.09 13.84 3.14
N SER A 58 0.53 14.86 2.57
CA SER A 58 1.98 15.05 2.61
C SER A 58 2.55 15.33 4.01
N ASN A 59 1.71 15.78 4.92
CA ASN A 59 2.06 16.10 6.31
C ASN A 59 1.77 14.96 7.30
N MET A 60 1.32 13.81 6.83
CA MET A 60 1.02 12.65 7.67
C MET A 60 2.26 11.87 8.07
N THR A 61 2.21 11.22 9.22
CA THR A 61 3.13 10.14 9.57
C THR A 61 2.55 8.83 9.03
N VAL A 62 3.25 8.24 8.04
CA VAL A 62 2.79 7.09 7.26
C VAL A 62 3.73 5.90 7.47
N VAL A 63 3.17 4.72 7.75
CA VAL A 63 3.91 3.45 7.75
C VAL A 63 3.61 2.69 6.47
N GLU A 64 4.64 2.40 5.67
CA GLU A 64 4.56 1.45 4.55
C GLU A 64 5.00 0.07 5.02
N LEU A 65 4.08 -0.89 5.09
CA LEU A 65 4.37 -2.26 5.47
C LEU A 65 4.93 -3.06 4.29
N SER A 66 6.06 -3.72 4.51
CA SER A 66 6.75 -4.56 3.50
C SER A 66 6.94 -3.85 2.16
N PRO A 67 7.69 -2.74 2.10
CA PRO A 67 7.89 -1.96 0.88
C PRO A 67 8.53 -2.76 -0.28
N GLY A 68 9.11 -3.93 0.02
CA GLY A 68 9.76 -4.78 -0.96
C GLY A 68 10.95 -4.08 -1.61
N GLY A 69 10.89 -3.85 -2.92
CA GLY A 69 11.90 -3.07 -3.65
C GLY A 69 11.67 -1.55 -3.61
N GLY A 70 10.70 -1.06 -2.82
CA GLY A 70 10.45 0.38 -2.62
C GLY A 70 9.71 1.07 -3.77
N TRP A 71 8.74 0.40 -4.40
CA TRP A 71 7.99 1.01 -5.51
C TRP A 71 7.14 2.20 -5.03
N TYR A 72 6.34 2.01 -3.97
CA TYR A 72 5.57 3.10 -3.35
C TYR A 72 6.46 4.00 -2.51
N THR A 73 7.54 3.47 -1.91
CA THR A 73 8.52 4.27 -1.17
C THR A 73 9.10 5.40 -2.04
N GLU A 74 9.35 5.17 -3.35
CA GLU A 74 9.79 6.22 -4.28
C GLU A 74 8.80 7.39 -4.37
N ILE A 75 7.51 7.10 -4.38
CA ILE A 75 6.45 8.13 -4.44
C ILE A 75 6.32 8.80 -3.08
N LEU A 76 6.19 8.01 -2.01
CA LEU A 76 5.95 8.50 -0.67
C LEU A 76 7.12 9.34 -0.13
N ALA A 77 8.37 8.96 -0.41
CA ALA A 77 9.54 9.74 -0.02
C ALA A 77 9.62 11.11 -0.71
N ASN A 78 9.07 11.23 -1.94
CA ASN A 78 8.94 12.50 -2.63
C ASN A 78 7.71 13.31 -2.17
N TYR A 79 6.69 12.63 -1.62
CA TYR A 79 5.41 13.25 -1.26
C TYR A 79 5.34 13.67 0.20
N ILE A 80 5.81 12.80 1.12
CA ILE A 80 5.75 13.05 2.57
C ILE A 80 6.87 13.99 2.98
N HIS A 81 6.51 15.12 3.60
CA HIS A 81 7.47 16.11 4.08
C HIS A 81 7.01 16.73 5.40
N TYR A 82 7.92 17.43 6.08
CA TYR A 82 7.69 18.00 7.40
C TYR A 82 6.31 18.69 7.53
N PRO A 83 5.54 18.43 8.62
CA PRO A 83 5.89 17.61 9.79
C PRO A 83 5.70 16.10 9.60
N GLY A 84 5.26 15.64 8.44
CA GLY A 84 5.06 14.22 8.13
C GLY A 84 6.36 13.42 8.11
N THR A 85 6.23 12.12 8.33
CA THR A 85 7.32 11.14 8.35
C THR A 85 6.91 9.87 7.60
N LEU A 86 7.81 9.33 6.79
CA LEU A 86 7.63 8.01 6.17
C LEU A 86 8.43 6.96 6.94
N ILE A 87 7.74 5.97 7.47
CA ILE A 87 8.34 4.81 8.15
C ILE A 87 8.18 3.59 7.24
N ALA A 88 9.29 2.97 6.85
CA ALA A 88 9.32 1.74 6.08
C ALA A 88 9.50 0.53 7.01
N ALA A 89 8.43 -0.24 7.23
CA ALA A 89 8.47 -1.45 8.02
C ALA A 89 8.88 -2.63 7.14
N HIS A 90 10.18 -2.95 7.14
CA HIS A 90 10.74 -3.98 6.27
C HIS A 90 11.09 -5.26 7.07
N PHE A 91 11.43 -6.33 6.36
CA PHE A 91 11.84 -7.59 6.98
C PHE A 91 12.94 -7.41 8.02
N ASN A 92 12.83 -8.14 9.13
CA ASN A 92 13.90 -8.27 10.09
C ASN A 92 15.03 -9.13 9.48
N PRO A 93 16.27 -8.60 9.34
CA PRO A 93 17.36 -9.33 8.71
C PRO A 93 17.84 -10.55 9.51
N GLU A 94 17.52 -10.62 10.80
CA GLU A 94 17.89 -11.72 11.68
C GLU A 94 17.07 -13.00 11.47
N LEU A 95 15.95 -12.90 10.72
CA LEU A 95 15.07 -14.05 10.43
C LEU A 95 15.65 -15.00 9.36
N GLY A 96 16.81 -14.70 8.77
CA GLY A 96 17.53 -15.56 7.84
C GLY A 96 17.98 -14.87 6.55
N ASP A 97 18.76 -15.60 5.76
CA ASP A 97 19.47 -15.07 4.57
C ASP A 97 18.58 -14.37 3.55
N TYR A 98 17.40 -14.89 3.28
CA TYR A 98 16.45 -14.27 2.34
C TYR A 98 16.04 -12.87 2.83
N TYR A 99 15.68 -12.76 4.10
CA TYR A 99 15.26 -11.52 4.73
C TYR A 99 16.42 -10.52 4.80
N ALA A 100 17.61 -10.98 5.20
CA ALA A 100 18.81 -10.17 5.24
C ALA A 100 19.19 -9.60 3.86
N LYS A 101 19.16 -10.44 2.81
CA LYS A 101 19.42 -10.01 1.43
C LYS A 101 18.39 -8.98 0.94
N SER A 102 17.10 -9.22 1.21
CA SER A 102 16.03 -8.29 0.85
C SER A 102 16.18 -6.94 1.56
N ARG A 103 16.43 -6.95 2.87
CA ARG A 103 16.66 -5.76 3.68
C ARG A 103 17.87 -4.99 3.20
N LYS A 104 19.00 -5.67 2.95
CA LYS A 104 20.21 -5.04 2.41
C LYS A 104 19.97 -4.35 1.07
N LYS A 105 19.20 -4.99 0.17
CA LYS A 105 18.84 -4.38 -1.11
C LYS A 105 18.01 -3.09 -0.92
N PHE A 106 17.08 -3.10 0.02
CA PHE A 106 16.28 -1.93 0.35
C PHE A 106 17.13 -0.82 1.00
N ASN A 107 18.01 -1.17 1.94
CA ASN A 107 18.96 -0.23 2.55
C ASN A 107 19.82 0.47 1.47
N ASN A 108 20.43 -0.32 0.57
CA ASN A 108 21.23 0.23 -0.53
C ASN A 108 20.41 1.22 -1.39
N LYS A 109 19.11 0.96 -1.57
CA LYS A 109 18.22 1.89 -2.30
C LYS A 109 18.03 3.19 -1.54
N ILE A 110 17.66 3.12 -0.26
CA ILE A 110 17.42 4.35 0.53
C ILE A 110 18.70 5.15 0.77
N ASP A 111 19.86 4.48 0.81
CA ASP A 111 21.16 5.13 0.95
C ASP A 111 21.67 5.77 -0.36
N SER A 112 21.07 5.39 -1.50
CA SER A 112 21.57 5.80 -2.84
C SER A 112 21.11 7.17 -3.31
N ASN A 113 20.09 7.76 -2.69
CA ASN A 113 19.53 9.05 -3.13
C ASN A 113 19.07 9.87 -1.91
N PRO A 114 19.45 11.16 -1.82
CA PRO A 114 19.03 12.06 -0.74
C PRO A 114 17.52 12.18 -0.55
N MET A 115 16.70 11.90 -1.57
CA MET A 115 15.23 11.89 -1.45
C MET A 115 14.72 10.98 -0.33
N TYR A 116 15.47 9.91 -0.03
CA TYR A 116 15.10 8.97 1.04
C TYR A 116 15.64 9.36 2.43
N GLY A 117 16.38 10.44 2.55
CA GLY A 117 17.07 10.83 3.80
C GLY A 117 16.17 11.04 5.02
N ARG A 118 14.85 11.04 4.83
CA ARG A 118 13.84 11.15 5.89
C ARG A 118 13.01 9.87 6.06
N VAL A 119 13.36 8.78 5.37
CA VAL A 119 12.70 7.49 5.52
C VAL A 119 13.26 6.80 6.76
N GLU A 120 12.41 6.62 7.75
CA GLU A 120 12.74 5.82 8.93
C GLU A 120 12.55 4.34 8.63
N LEU A 121 13.36 3.48 9.26
CA LEU A 121 13.37 2.05 8.96
C LEU A 121 13.18 1.23 10.23
N VAL A 122 12.10 0.45 10.28
CA VAL A 122 11.78 -0.45 11.40
C VAL A 122 11.65 -1.90 10.93
N ASN A 123 11.63 -2.85 11.85
CA ASN A 123 11.34 -4.24 11.52
C ASN A 123 9.83 -4.48 11.49
N LEU A 124 9.37 -5.23 10.47
CA LEU A 124 7.95 -5.54 10.28
C LEU A 124 7.36 -6.37 11.44
N ASP A 125 8.17 -7.17 12.10
CA ASP A 125 7.81 -8.08 13.20
C ASP A 125 7.94 -7.44 14.60
N SER A 126 8.21 -6.13 14.65
CA SER A 126 8.32 -5.35 15.89
C SER A 126 7.19 -4.33 16.04
N GLU A 127 7.23 -3.53 17.10
CA GLU A 127 6.41 -2.32 17.19
C GLU A 127 6.77 -1.38 16.04
N LEU A 128 5.75 -0.88 15.32
CA LEU A 128 5.94 -0.03 14.16
C LEU A 128 6.28 1.42 14.54
N ALA A 129 5.74 1.87 15.66
CA ALA A 129 5.90 3.18 16.27
C ALA A 129 5.25 3.19 17.67
N GLU A 130 5.35 4.31 18.36
CA GLU A 130 4.60 4.54 19.61
C GLU A 130 3.09 4.39 19.39
N SER A 131 2.38 3.91 20.40
CA SER A 131 0.93 3.73 20.32
C SER A 131 0.22 5.05 20.04
N ASN A 132 -0.74 5.01 19.12
CA ASN A 132 -1.56 6.18 18.74
C ASN A 132 -0.75 7.37 18.16
N SER A 133 0.37 7.11 17.49
CA SER A 133 1.23 8.16 16.92
C SER A 133 1.14 8.28 15.38
N ILE A 134 0.64 7.26 14.69
CA ILE A 134 0.63 7.15 13.23
C ILE A 134 -0.71 7.59 12.62
N ASP A 135 -0.68 8.36 11.54
CA ASP A 135 -1.89 8.81 10.82
C ASP A 135 -2.39 7.74 9.84
N ALA A 136 -1.46 7.07 9.15
CA ALA A 136 -1.80 6.07 8.15
C ALA A 136 -0.84 4.88 8.16
N VAL A 137 -1.37 3.68 8.00
CA VAL A 137 -0.63 2.45 7.69
C VAL A 137 -1.10 1.96 6.32
N ILE A 138 -0.19 1.62 5.43
CA ILE A 138 -0.51 1.16 4.08
C ILE A 138 0.31 -0.06 3.67
N THR A 139 -0.29 -0.92 2.85
CA THR A 139 0.40 -2.09 2.30
C THR A 139 -0.08 -2.44 0.91
N PHE A 140 0.84 -2.95 0.08
CA PHE A 140 0.59 -3.22 -1.32
C PHE A 140 1.08 -4.61 -1.72
N ARG A 141 0.15 -5.58 -1.86
CA ARG A 141 0.39 -6.95 -2.35
C ARG A 141 1.31 -7.75 -1.42
N ASN A 142 0.97 -7.77 -0.15
CA ASN A 142 1.75 -8.44 0.88
C ASN A 142 0.94 -9.44 1.73
N LEU A 143 -0.40 -9.30 1.81
CA LEU A 143 -1.20 -10.16 2.67
C LEU A 143 -0.99 -11.64 2.39
N HIS A 144 -0.84 -12.01 1.11
CA HIS A 144 -0.58 -13.39 0.70
C HIS A 144 0.73 -13.96 1.26
N ASN A 145 1.71 -13.11 1.59
CA ASN A 145 2.98 -13.52 2.21
C ASN A 145 2.85 -13.74 3.73
N TRP A 146 1.81 -13.21 4.35
CA TRP A 146 1.59 -13.22 5.81
C TRP A 146 0.52 -14.18 6.27
N LEU A 147 -0.12 -14.94 5.35
CA LEU A 147 -1.24 -15.83 5.66
C LEU A 147 -0.91 -16.80 6.80
N GLY A 148 -1.52 -16.58 7.97
CA GLY A 148 -1.30 -17.29 9.23
C GLY A 148 -1.01 -16.34 10.40
N PRO A 149 -0.31 -16.82 11.46
CA PRO A 149 -0.08 -16.05 12.70
C PRO A 149 0.64 -14.70 12.48
N GLN A 150 1.49 -14.61 11.46
CA GLN A 150 2.21 -13.37 11.14
C GLN A 150 1.25 -12.26 10.74
N MET A 151 0.19 -12.55 9.99
CA MET A 151 -0.82 -11.57 9.60
C MET A 151 -1.52 -10.98 10.84
N ASP A 152 -1.87 -11.82 11.80
CA ASP A 152 -2.46 -11.37 13.07
C ASP A 152 -1.56 -10.36 13.80
N SER A 153 -0.27 -10.67 13.92
CA SER A 153 0.70 -9.77 14.59
C SER A 153 0.86 -8.44 13.86
N ILE A 154 0.94 -8.46 12.54
CA ILE A 154 1.10 -7.24 11.72
C ILE A 154 -0.13 -6.35 11.86
N PHE A 155 -1.34 -6.92 11.79
CA PHE A 155 -2.59 -6.14 11.93
C PHE A 155 -2.73 -5.57 13.34
N LEU A 156 -2.39 -6.35 14.38
CA LEU A 156 -2.40 -5.88 15.77
C LEU A 156 -1.42 -4.72 15.97
N ASN A 157 -0.18 -4.84 15.47
CA ASN A 157 0.83 -3.78 15.60
C ASN A 157 0.43 -2.51 14.81
N SER A 158 -0.18 -2.68 13.64
CA SER A 158 -0.74 -1.58 12.86
C SER A 158 -1.86 -0.86 13.61
N TYR A 159 -2.77 -1.61 14.24
CA TYR A 159 -3.85 -1.04 15.04
C TYR A 159 -3.34 -0.27 16.27
N LYS A 160 -2.33 -0.83 16.96
CA LYS A 160 -1.73 -0.15 18.13
C LYS A 160 -1.07 1.17 17.75
N ALA A 161 -0.29 1.19 16.67
CA ALA A 161 0.43 2.36 16.21
C ALA A 161 -0.49 3.49 15.71
N LEU A 162 -1.61 3.16 15.06
CA LEU A 162 -2.54 4.14 14.49
C LEU A 162 -3.24 4.97 15.57
N LYS A 163 -3.35 6.27 15.31
CA LYS A 163 -4.22 7.19 16.05
C LYS A 163 -5.69 6.76 15.94
N PRO A 164 -6.55 7.05 16.94
CA PRO A 164 -7.99 6.99 16.75
C PRO A 164 -8.42 7.84 15.53
N GLY A 165 -9.14 7.26 14.58
CA GLY A 165 -9.48 7.87 13.31
C GLY A 165 -8.40 7.71 12.23
N GLY A 166 -7.23 7.16 12.55
CA GLY A 166 -6.20 6.82 11.57
C GLY A 166 -6.66 5.73 10.61
N ILE A 167 -6.03 5.67 9.45
CA ILE A 167 -6.45 4.79 8.35
C ILE A 167 -5.49 3.62 8.14
N PHE A 168 -6.04 2.50 7.67
CA PHE A 168 -5.28 1.36 7.17
C PHE A 168 -5.70 1.05 5.73
N GLY A 169 -4.79 1.34 4.79
CA GLY A 169 -5.00 1.13 3.36
C GLY A 169 -4.38 -0.19 2.87
N VAL A 170 -5.15 -0.99 2.18
CA VAL A 170 -4.72 -2.31 1.68
C VAL A 170 -5.00 -2.44 0.19
N VAL A 171 -3.96 -2.73 -0.60
CA VAL A 171 -4.09 -3.23 -1.96
C VAL A 171 -3.56 -4.66 -2.00
N GLU A 172 -4.36 -5.63 -2.44
CA GLU A 172 -3.93 -7.03 -2.48
C GLU A 172 -4.51 -7.76 -3.70
N HIS A 173 -3.79 -8.77 -4.20
CA HIS A 173 -4.23 -9.68 -5.25
C HIS A 173 -5.53 -10.38 -4.83
N ARG A 174 -6.61 -10.15 -5.57
CA ARG A 174 -7.96 -10.56 -5.18
C ARG A 174 -8.30 -11.96 -5.68
N ALA A 175 -8.50 -12.89 -4.75
CA ALA A 175 -9.02 -14.23 -5.03
C ALA A 175 -10.52 -14.21 -5.37
N LYS A 176 -11.00 -15.28 -6.01
CA LYS A 176 -12.43 -15.55 -6.15
C LYS A 176 -13.06 -15.80 -4.76
N PRO A 177 -14.31 -15.38 -4.52
CA PRO A 177 -15.00 -15.71 -3.28
C PRO A 177 -14.99 -17.22 -3.01
N GLY A 178 -14.85 -17.62 -1.76
CA GLY A 178 -14.84 -19.03 -1.35
C GLY A 178 -13.50 -19.77 -1.61
N THR A 179 -12.46 -19.08 -2.10
CA THR A 179 -11.13 -19.68 -2.24
C THR A 179 -10.59 -20.09 -0.87
N SER A 180 -10.14 -21.36 -0.73
CA SER A 180 -9.61 -21.87 0.54
C SER A 180 -8.25 -21.25 0.89
N LEU A 181 -7.91 -21.26 2.19
CA LEU A 181 -6.62 -20.75 2.68
C LEU A 181 -5.43 -21.46 2.02
N GLU A 182 -5.52 -22.75 1.76
CA GLU A 182 -4.49 -23.52 1.08
C GLU A 182 -4.27 -23.00 -0.35
N ILE A 183 -5.35 -22.78 -1.10
CA ILE A 183 -5.26 -22.24 -2.45
C ILE A 183 -4.73 -20.81 -2.43
N MET A 184 -5.15 -19.97 -1.49
CA MET A 184 -4.63 -18.61 -1.32
C MET A 184 -3.10 -18.63 -1.14
N LYS A 185 -2.59 -19.45 -0.22
CA LYS A 185 -1.13 -19.62 0.02
C LYS A 185 -0.37 -20.08 -1.23
N LYS A 186 -0.97 -20.97 -2.02
CA LYS A 186 -0.35 -21.50 -3.23
C LYS A 186 -0.38 -20.53 -4.41
N SER A 187 -1.45 -19.78 -4.54
CA SER A 187 -1.72 -18.93 -5.71
C SER A 187 -1.27 -17.47 -5.54
N GLY A 188 -1.11 -17.01 -4.30
CA GLY A 188 -0.80 -15.61 -4.00
C GLY A 188 -2.00 -14.66 -4.15
N TYR A 189 -3.22 -15.17 -4.30
CA TYR A 189 -4.45 -14.39 -4.27
C TYR A 189 -5.12 -14.55 -2.92
N VAL A 190 -5.68 -13.47 -2.37
CA VAL A 190 -6.36 -13.43 -1.07
C VAL A 190 -7.82 -13.00 -1.28
N THR A 191 -8.77 -13.61 -0.56
CA THR A 191 -10.18 -13.20 -0.64
C THR A 191 -10.39 -11.88 0.11
N GLU A 192 -11.28 -11.03 -0.40
CA GLU A 192 -11.71 -9.82 0.34
C GLU A 192 -12.27 -10.17 1.71
N ALA A 193 -13.04 -11.28 1.78
CA ALA A 193 -13.63 -11.73 3.03
C ALA A 193 -12.58 -11.97 4.12
N LEU A 194 -11.47 -12.67 3.80
CA LEU A 194 -10.40 -12.91 4.75
C LEU A 194 -9.70 -11.62 5.17
N ALA A 195 -9.42 -10.72 4.23
CA ALA A 195 -8.78 -9.45 4.54
C ALA A 195 -9.64 -8.58 5.48
N ILE A 196 -10.96 -8.56 5.25
CA ILE A 196 -11.93 -7.83 6.09
C ILE A 196 -12.07 -8.51 7.46
N GLU A 197 -12.17 -9.84 7.50
CA GLU A 197 -12.27 -10.63 8.74
C GLU A 197 -11.08 -10.34 9.68
N ILE A 198 -9.85 -10.44 9.18
CA ILE A 198 -8.65 -10.18 9.97
C ILE A 198 -8.60 -8.73 10.45
N ALA A 199 -8.92 -7.76 9.58
CA ALA A 199 -8.97 -6.37 9.98
C ALA A 199 -9.99 -6.13 11.11
N THR A 200 -11.20 -6.67 10.95
CA THR A 200 -12.27 -6.55 11.94
C THR A 200 -11.90 -7.23 13.27
N LYS A 201 -11.27 -8.40 13.23
CA LYS A 201 -10.76 -9.12 14.41
C LYS A 201 -9.85 -8.25 15.26
N HIS A 202 -9.05 -7.39 14.64
CA HIS A 202 -8.13 -6.48 15.32
C HIS A 202 -8.72 -5.09 15.61
N GLY A 203 -10.03 -4.90 15.43
CA GLY A 203 -10.75 -3.69 15.80
C GLY A 203 -10.88 -2.65 14.69
N PHE A 204 -10.35 -2.90 13.49
CA PHE A 204 -10.56 -2.03 12.34
C PHE A 204 -12.00 -2.07 11.85
N GLN A 205 -12.49 -0.95 11.33
CA GLN A 205 -13.75 -0.85 10.61
C GLN A 205 -13.49 -0.62 9.12
N LEU A 206 -14.15 -1.39 8.27
CA LEU A 206 -14.13 -1.15 6.82
C LEU A 206 -14.88 0.14 6.52
N VAL A 207 -14.22 1.09 5.88
CA VAL A 207 -14.79 2.38 5.47
C VAL A 207 -15.29 2.30 4.04
N SER A 208 -14.45 1.79 3.12
CA SER A 208 -14.76 1.76 1.69
C SER A 208 -13.96 0.69 0.95
N LYS A 209 -14.45 0.34 -0.24
CA LYS A 209 -13.75 -0.51 -1.22
C LYS A 209 -13.69 0.23 -2.55
N SER A 210 -12.66 -0.03 -3.34
CA SER A 210 -12.52 0.55 -4.67
C SER A 210 -12.05 -0.48 -5.70
N GLU A 211 -12.50 -0.30 -6.92
CA GLU A 211 -12.09 -1.06 -8.10
C GLU A 211 -10.95 -0.39 -8.89
N ILE A 212 -10.31 0.63 -8.33
CA ILE A 212 -9.18 1.37 -8.96
C ILE A 212 -8.10 0.42 -9.49
N ASN A 213 -7.80 -0.63 -8.75
CA ASN A 213 -6.77 -1.61 -9.09
C ASN A 213 -7.33 -2.94 -9.63
N ALA A 214 -8.59 -2.96 -10.05
CA ALA A 214 -9.22 -4.14 -10.63
C ALA A 214 -8.68 -4.43 -12.03
N ASN A 215 -8.59 -5.72 -12.36
CA ASN A 215 -8.33 -6.19 -13.71
C ASN A 215 -9.30 -7.32 -14.08
N PRO A 216 -10.37 -7.04 -14.85
CA PRO A 216 -11.36 -8.03 -15.20
C PRO A 216 -10.81 -9.15 -16.14
N ASN A 217 -9.65 -8.92 -16.77
CA ASN A 217 -9.00 -9.93 -17.63
C ASN A 217 -8.27 -10.99 -16.81
N ASP A 218 -8.03 -10.77 -15.52
CA ASP A 218 -7.36 -11.73 -14.63
C ASP A 218 -8.32 -12.85 -14.20
N THR A 219 -8.17 -14.04 -14.76
CA THR A 219 -9.01 -15.20 -14.46
C THR A 219 -8.63 -15.94 -13.17
N LYS A 220 -7.43 -15.67 -12.61
CA LYS A 220 -6.94 -16.14 -11.29
C LYS A 220 -6.70 -17.65 -11.18
N ASP A 221 -6.67 -18.36 -12.30
CA ASP A 221 -6.57 -19.83 -12.40
C ASP A 221 -5.26 -20.30 -13.05
N TYR A 222 -4.19 -19.53 -12.87
CA TYR A 222 -2.91 -19.79 -13.51
C TYR A 222 -2.07 -20.85 -12.80
N LYS A 223 -1.27 -21.58 -13.60
CA LYS A 223 -0.39 -22.69 -13.18
C LYS A 223 0.58 -22.31 -12.03
N LYS A 224 1.03 -21.05 -11.97
CA LYS A 224 1.90 -20.51 -10.91
C LYS A 224 1.22 -19.38 -10.13
N GLY A 225 -0.12 -19.38 -10.09
CA GLY A 225 -0.87 -18.32 -9.41
C GLY A 225 -0.55 -16.95 -9.98
N VAL A 226 -0.64 -15.93 -9.16
CA VAL A 226 -0.40 -14.52 -9.52
C VAL A 226 0.97 -14.28 -10.17
N TRP A 227 1.96 -15.07 -9.82
CA TRP A 227 3.32 -14.95 -10.36
C TRP A 227 3.46 -15.39 -11.82
N THR A 228 2.41 -15.95 -12.43
CA THR A 228 2.34 -16.19 -13.88
C THR A 228 2.25 -14.90 -14.67
N LEU A 229 1.56 -13.88 -14.09
CA LEU A 229 1.33 -12.58 -14.69
C LEU A 229 2.56 -11.63 -14.56
N PRO A 230 2.54 -10.49 -15.30
CA PRO A 230 3.51 -9.41 -15.11
C PRO A 230 3.55 -8.93 -13.66
N PRO A 231 4.71 -8.46 -13.22
CA PRO A 231 6.01 -8.40 -13.86
C PRO A 231 6.83 -9.68 -13.68
N THR A 232 6.28 -10.69 -12.98
CA THR A 232 7.06 -11.85 -12.53
C THR A 232 7.31 -12.84 -13.66
N PHE A 233 6.29 -13.11 -14.49
CA PHE A 233 6.38 -14.07 -15.60
C PHE A 233 7.08 -15.38 -15.22
N ARG A 234 6.64 -16.03 -14.13
CA ARG A 234 7.32 -17.23 -13.57
C ARG A 234 7.36 -18.41 -14.55
N LEU A 235 6.50 -18.42 -15.58
CA LEU A 235 6.52 -19.41 -16.68
C LEU A 235 7.48 -19.01 -17.81
N LYS A 236 8.21 -17.90 -17.67
CA LYS A 236 9.17 -17.37 -18.65
C LYS A 236 8.50 -17.11 -20.00
N GLU A 237 8.86 -17.89 -21.05
CA GLU A 237 8.34 -17.70 -22.41
C GLU A 237 7.06 -18.49 -22.70
N GLU A 238 6.65 -19.43 -21.79
CA GLU A 238 5.40 -20.18 -21.93
C GLU A 238 4.22 -19.22 -21.92
N ASP A 239 3.51 -19.10 -23.04
CA ASP A 239 2.34 -18.22 -23.25
C ASP A 239 2.56 -16.74 -22.88
N ARG A 240 3.80 -16.25 -22.93
CA ARG A 240 4.18 -14.92 -22.45
C ARG A 240 3.32 -13.80 -23.02
N GLN A 241 3.04 -13.83 -24.34
CA GLN A 241 2.21 -12.80 -24.99
C GLN A 241 0.78 -12.77 -24.43
N LYS A 242 0.20 -13.95 -24.16
CA LYS A 242 -1.10 -14.05 -23.49
C LYS A 242 -1.09 -13.36 -22.14
N TYR A 243 -0.07 -13.60 -21.31
CA TYR A 243 0.03 -13.00 -19.99
C TYR A 243 0.37 -11.49 -20.04
N VAL A 244 1.10 -11.05 -21.04
CA VAL A 244 1.28 -9.61 -21.31
C VAL A 244 -0.06 -8.94 -21.63
N ALA A 245 -0.89 -9.57 -22.47
CA ALA A 245 -2.20 -9.05 -22.85
C ALA A 245 -3.18 -8.98 -21.67
N ILE A 246 -3.09 -9.91 -20.70
CA ILE A 246 -3.86 -9.87 -19.46
C ILE A 246 -3.43 -8.70 -18.59
N GLY A 247 -2.13 -8.41 -18.52
CA GLY A 247 -1.58 -7.38 -17.66
C GLY A 247 -1.30 -7.83 -16.21
N GLU A 248 -1.09 -6.87 -15.30
CA GLU A 248 -0.93 -7.17 -13.88
C GLU A 248 -2.24 -7.73 -13.30
N SER A 249 -2.14 -8.46 -12.18
CA SER A 249 -3.27 -9.12 -11.52
C SER A 249 -4.41 -8.18 -11.14
N ASP A 250 -5.59 -8.74 -11.02
CA ASP A 250 -6.74 -8.12 -10.36
C ASP A 250 -6.45 -7.90 -8.86
N ARG A 251 -6.77 -6.70 -8.35
CA ARG A 251 -6.48 -6.34 -6.97
C ARG A 251 -7.67 -5.65 -6.32
N MET A 252 -8.02 -6.11 -5.11
CA MET A 252 -8.88 -5.35 -4.20
C MET A 252 -8.14 -4.14 -3.68
N THR A 253 -8.86 -3.06 -3.41
CA THR A 253 -8.40 -1.87 -2.72
C THR A 253 -9.36 -1.57 -1.59
N LEU A 254 -8.89 -1.71 -0.35
CA LEU A 254 -9.69 -1.64 0.86
C LEU A 254 -9.19 -0.53 1.77
N LEU A 255 -10.09 0.29 2.26
CA LEU A 255 -9.83 1.33 3.23
C LEU A 255 -10.50 0.99 4.55
N PHE A 256 -9.69 0.87 5.59
CA PHE A 256 -10.14 0.69 6.97
C PHE A 256 -9.78 1.91 7.82
N THR A 257 -10.42 2.02 8.97
CA THR A 257 -10.09 3.01 10.00
C THR A 257 -10.00 2.37 11.37
N LYS A 258 -9.15 2.92 12.24
CA LYS A 258 -9.23 2.70 13.67
C LYS A 258 -10.33 3.61 14.23
N PRO A 259 -11.41 3.08 14.86
CA PRO A 259 -12.50 3.90 15.39
C PRO A 259 -12.01 5.00 16.33
N LYS A 260 -12.68 6.17 16.32
CA LYS A 260 -12.36 7.28 17.20
C LYS A 260 -12.78 7.03 18.65
N HIS A 261 -13.80 6.19 18.84
CA HIS A 261 -14.34 5.80 20.15
C HIS A 261 -14.57 4.29 20.15
N GLN A 262 -14.07 3.61 21.13
CA GLN A 262 -14.49 2.28 21.56
C GLN A 262 -15.10 2.39 22.93
#